data_ba4652cd779c53746f213fdb234fbffc
#
_entry.id   ba4652cd779c53746f213fdb234fbffc
#
_cell.length_a   1.000
_cell.length_b   1.000
_cell.length_c   1.000
_cell.angle_alpha   90.00
_cell.angle_beta   90.00
_cell.angle_gamma   90.00
#
_symmetry.space_group_name_H-M   'P 1'
#
loop_
_entity.id
_entity.type
_entity.pdbx_description
1 polymer ?
#
loop_
_entity_poly.entity_id
_entity_poly.type
_entity_poly.pdbx_seq_one_letter_code
_entity_poly.pdbx_strand_id
1 'polypeptide(L)'
;GNPCIDYLGEEILLHRAILFTSHIIQGYTSNPELIDITDDIIENYTGELKEMRIELAKLIDNSKKNNSSKFDDSYYKEFNPIANKLSTDFSKISSKDSNDLTYIKEVLILLQASHDIADIDSICTNNDLVSKISKNSLTNTSGYISRLTTLKNSIK
;
A
#
# COMPACT_ATOMS: atom_id res chain seq x y z
N GLY A 1 -0.82 20.65 -4.91
CA GLY A 1 -1.46 19.38 -5.18
C GLY A 1 -2.79 19.22 -4.46
N ASN A 2 -3.49 18.19 -4.80
CA ASN A 2 -4.75 17.79 -4.16
C ASN A 2 -4.46 16.57 -3.29
N PRO A 3 -4.64 16.64 -1.96
CA PRO A 3 -4.32 15.53 -1.06
C PRO A 3 -5.03 14.22 -1.42
N CYS A 4 -6.26 14.28 -1.94
CA CYS A 4 -6.97 13.07 -2.38
C CYS A 4 -6.29 12.41 -3.57
N ILE A 5 -5.91 13.20 -4.57
CA ILE A 5 -5.23 12.73 -5.77
C ILE A 5 -3.86 12.17 -5.40
N ASP A 6 -3.12 12.88 -4.56
CA ASP A 6 -1.78 12.48 -4.13
C ASP A 6 -1.82 11.17 -3.34
N TYR A 7 -2.75 11.05 -2.39
CA TYR A 7 -2.95 9.83 -1.62
C TYR A 7 -3.30 8.62 -2.51
N LEU A 8 -4.32 8.76 -3.36
CA LEU A 8 -4.73 7.68 -4.25
C LEU A 8 -3.61 7.26 -5.21
N GLY A 9 -2.86 8.23 -5.74
CA GLY A 9 -1.73 7.94 -6.61
C GLY A 9 -0.66 7.08 -5.93
N GLU A 10 -0.27 7.43 -4.71
CA GLU A 10 0.72 6.68 -3.93
C GLU A 10 0.19 5.31 -3.48
N GLU A 11 -1.05 5.25 -3.03
CA GLU A 11 -1.66 3.98 -2.60
C GLU A 11 -1.78 3.01 -3.78
N ILE A 12 -2.13 3.49 -4.97
CA ILE A 12 -2.18 2.68 -6.19
C ILE A 12 -0.81 2.08 -6.50
N LEU A 13 0.27 2.85 -6.39
CA LEU A 13 1.63 2.36 -6.63
C LEU A 13 2.01 1.27 -5.62
N LEU A 14 1.71 1.47 -4.34
CA LEU A 14 2.00 0.49 -3.29
C LEU A 14 1.16 -0.78 -3.46
N HIS A 15 -0.13 -0.65 -3.76
CA HIS A 15 -1.02 -1.80 -4.03
C HIS A 15 -0.53 -2.61 -5.24
N ARG A 16 -0.10 -1.95 -6.31
CA ARG A 16 0.44 -2.63 -7.48
C ARG A 16 1.71 -3.41 -7.15
N ALA A 17 2.61 -2.83 -6.37
CA ALA A 17 3.84 -3.50 -5.96
C ALA A 17 3.56 -4.71 -5.07
N ILE A 18 2.65 -4.57 -4.10
CA ILE A 18 2.22 -5.67 -3.21
C ILE A 18 1.57 -6.79 -4.04
N LEU A 19 0.70 -6.44 -4.96
CA LEU A 19 -0.01 -7.40 -5.81
C LEU A 19 0.95 -8.16 -6.73
N PHE A 20 1.86 -7.45 -7.38
CA PHE A 20 2.86 -8.03 -8.28
C PHE A 20 3.78 -9.01 -7.56
N THR A 21 4.35 -8.62 -6.43
CA THR A 21 5.23 -9.50 -5.63
C THR A 21 4.48 -10.69 -5.07
N SER A 22 3.21 -10.53 -4.69
CA SER A 22 2.36 -11.62 -4.20
C SER A 22 2.06 -12.66 -5.28
N HIS A 23 1.82 -12.24 -6.52
CA HIS A 23 1.69 -13.17 -7.64
C HIS A 23 2.99 -13.92 -7.90
N ILE A 24 4.13 -13.25 -7.84
CA ILE A 24 5.43 -13.89 -8.08
C ILE A 24 5.70 -14.97 -7.02
N ILE A 25 5.53 -14.67 -5.73
CA ILE A 25 5.86 -15.64 -4.68
C ILE A 25 4.98 -16.88 -4.75
N GLN A 26 3.74 -16.79 -5.20
CA GLN A 26 2.87 -17.94 -5.39
C GLN A 26 3.43 -18.94 -6.39
N GLY A 27 4.25 -18.51 -7.34
CA GLY A 27 4.95 -19.39 -8.27
C GLY A 27 6.18 -20.11 -7.68
N TYR A 28 6.64 -19.69 -6.51
CA TYR A 28 7.88 -20.21 -5.91
C TYR A 28 7.70 -20.86 -4.54
N THR A 29 6.70 -20.42 -3.77
CA THR A 29 6.50 -20.93 -2.41
C THR A 29 5.79 -22.28 -2.37
N SER A 30 6.17 -23.12 -1.42
CA SER A 30 5.44 -24.31 -1.02
C SER A 30 4.81 -24.17 0.38
N ASN A 31 4.95 -23.01 1.01
CA ASN A 31 4.43 -22.75 2.35
C ASN A 31 2.91 -22.50 2.28
N PRO A 32 2.07 -23.41 2.86
CA PRO A 32 0.61 -23.28 2.76
C PRO A 32 0.05 -22.00 3.39
N GLU A 33 0.64 -21.56 4.49
CA GLU A 33 0.24 -20.32 5.17
C GLU A 33 0.51 -19.10 4.31
N LEU A 34 1.66 -19.06 3.64
CA LEU A 34 2.00 -17.97 2.73
C LEU A 34 1.10 -17.95 1.51
N ILE A 35 0.71 -19.11 0.99
CA ILE A 35 -0.28 -19.22 -0.10
C ILE A 35 -1.63 -18.63 0.34
N ASP A 36 -2.11 -18.98 1.54
CA ASP A 36 -3.38 -18.46 2.06
C ASP A 36 -3.36 -16.94 2.25
N ILE A 37 -2.28 -16.41 2.81
CA ILE A 37 -2.15 -14.96 3.00
C ILE A 37 -2.10 -14.23 1.66
N THR A 38 -1.33 -14.74 0.71
CA THR A 38 -1.21 -14.12 -0.61
C THR A 38 -2.49 -14.24 -1.44
N ASP A 39 -3.26 -15.32 -1.30
CA ASP A 39 -4.59 -15.43 -1.91
C ASP A 39 -5.50 -14.31 -1.42
N ASP A 40 -5.53 -14.05 -0.12
CA ASP A 40 -6.36 -12.99 0.47
C ASP A 40 -5.90 -11.60 -0.01
N ILE A 41 -4.59 -11.35 -0.02
CA ILE A 41 -4.02 -10.09 -0.51
C ILE A 41 -4.40 -9.86 -1.98
N ILE A 42 -4.21 -10.87 -2.83
CA ILE A 42 -4.49 -10.77 -4.26
C ILE A 42 -5.97 -10.47 -4.50
N GLU A 43 -6.87 -11.18 -3.84
CA GLU A 43 -8.30 -10.97 -3.98
C GLU A 43 -8.71 -9.56 -3.56
N ASN A 44 -8.33 -9.13 -2.35
CA ASN A 44 -8.69 -7.83 -1.81
C ASN A 44 -8.08 -6.68 -2.62
N TYR A 45 -6.80 -6.77 -2.94
CA TYR A 45 -6.09 -5.67 -3.59
C TYR A 45 -6.45 -5.52 -5.06
N THR A 46 -6.84 -6.59 -5.73
CA THR A 46 -7.37 -6.50 -7.10
C THR A 46 -8.64 -5.65 -7.13
N GLY A 47 -9.57 -5.87 -6.20
CA GLY A 47 -10.80 -5.08 -6.09
C GLY A 47 -10.56 -3.64 -5.66
N GLU A 48 -9.74 -3.43 -4.64
CA GLU A 48 -9.39 -2.09 -4.14
C GLU A 48 -8.67 -1.25 -5.19
N LEU A 49 -7.74 -1.85 -5.93
CA LEU A 49 -7.00 -1.18 -6.99
C LEU A 49 -7.92 -0.67 -8.10
N LYS A 50 -8.91 -1.46 -8.49
CA LYS A 50 -9.93 -1.05 -9.46
C LYS A 50 -10.73 0.15 -8.96
N GLU A 51 -11.19 0.09 -7.71
CA GLU A 51 -11.95 1.17 -7.07
C GLU A 51 -11.14 2.45 -6.98
N MET A 52 -9.89 2.38 -6.55
CA MET A 52 -8.99 3.54 -6.45
C MET A 52 -8.71 4.18 -7.82
N ARG A 53 -8.50 3.37 -8.85
CA ARG A 53 -8.24 3.89 -10.21
C ARG A 53 -9.44 4.63 -10.78
N ILE A 54 -10.65 4.12 -10.57
CA ILE A 54 -11.88 4.77 -11.03
C ILE A 54 -12.04 6.12 -10.32
N GLU A 55 -11.86 6.16 -9.00
CA GLU A 55 -11.98 7.40 -8.23
C GLU A 55 -10.89 8.41 -8.59
N LEU A 56 -9.65 7.97 -8.76
CA LEU A 56 -8.55 8.84 -9.18
C LEU A 56 -8.86 9.51 -10.52
N ALA A 57 -9.36 8.75 -11.50
CA ALA A 57 -9.73 9.30 -12.80
C ALA A 57 -10.81 10.38 -12.68
N LYS A 58 -11.83 10.17 -11.84
CA LYS A 58 -12.87 11.15 -11.58
C LYS A 58 -12.31 12.42 -10.94
N LEU A 59 -11.43 12.29 -9.95
CA LEU A 59 -10.84 13.43 -9.25
C LEU A 59 -9.93 14.24 -10.18
N ILE A 60 -9.17 13.61 -11.04
CA ILE A 60 -8.33 14.27 -12.05
C ILE A 60 -9.20 15.05 -13.04
N ASP A 61 -10.27 14.44 -13.56
CA ASP A 61 -11.20 15.12 -14.47
C ASP A 61 -11.87 16.33 -13.82
N ASN A 62 -12.34 16.21 -12.58
CA ASN A 62 -12.93 17.31 -11.82
C ASN A 62 -11.92 18.43 -11.56
N SER A 63 -10.69 18.08 -11.25
CA SER A 63 -9.59 19.03 -11.03
C SER A 63 -9.32 19.87 -12.30
N LYS A 64 -9.32 19.25 -13.47
CA LYS A 64 -9.15 19.95 -14.76
C LYS A 64 -10.28 20.92 -15.07
N LYS A 65 -11.52 20.55 -14.73
CA LYS A 65 -12.71 21.40 -14.99
C LYS A 65 -12.78 22.61 -14.09
N ASN A 66 -12.29 22.51 -12.86
CA ASN A 66 -12.49 23.54 -11.82
C ASN A 66 -11.34 24.55 -11.72
N ASN A 67 -10.25 24.39 -12.47
CA ASN A 67 -9.09 25.30 -12.48
C ASN A 67 -8.63 25.73 -11.08
N SER A 68 -8.80 24.90 -10.05
CA SER A 68 -8.40 25.26 -8.70
C SER A 68 -6.90 25.10 -8.55
N SER A 69 -6.18 26.21 -8.58
CA SER A 69 -4.72 26.27 -8.58
C SER A 69 -4.10 26.45 -7.19
N LYS A 70 -4.84 26.18 -6.11
CA LYS A 70 -4.23 26.21 -4.77
C LYS A 70 -3.36 24.98 -4.60
N PHE A 71 -2.05 25.18 -4.58
CA PHE A 71 -1.08 24.16 -4.25
C PHE A 71 -1.15 23.88 -2.76
N ASP A 72 -1.45 22.62 -2.42
CA ASP A 72 -1.44 22.13 -1.05
C ASP A 72 -0.37 21.04 -0.96
N ASP A 73 0.69 21.33 -0.20
CA ASP A 73 1.84 20.43 -0.01
C ASP A 73 1.80 19.66 1.33
N SER A 74 0.70 19.79 2.08
CA SER A 74 0.56 19.18 3.40
C SER A 74 0.75 17.66 3.37
N TYR A 75 0.18 17.01 2.36
CA TYR A 75 0.33 15.56 2.19
C TYR A 75 1.81 15.16 2.02
N TYR A 76 2.55 15.86 1.18
CA TYR A 76 3.96 15.52 0.90
C TYR A 76 4.89 15.75 2.09
N LYS A 77 4.58 16.71 2.96
CA LYS A 77 5.34 16.90 4.20
C LYS A 77 5.26 15.68 5.12
N GLU A 78 4.11 15.05 5.17
CA GLU A 78 3.92 13.83 5.95
C GLU A 78 4.34 12.57 5.19
N PHE A 79 4.21 12.57 3.87
CA PHE A 79 4.59 11.45 3.01
C PHE A 79 6.11 11.28 2.89
N ASN A 80 6.88 12.34 2.80
CA ASN A 80 8.33 12.26 2.57
C ASN A 80 9.08 11.42 3.61
N PRO A 81 8.81 11.54 4.93
CA PRO A 81 9.43 10.65 5.91
C PRO A 81 9.10 9.17 5.70
N ILE A 82 7.88 8.87 5.27
CA ILE A 82 7.43 7.51 4.96
C ILE A 82 8.20 6.95 3.76
N ALA A 83 8.35 7.73 2.70
CA ALA A 83 9.11 7.35 1.51
C ALA A 83 10.59 7.10 1.83
N ASN A 84 11.19 7.95 2.66
CA ASN A 84 12.58 7.80 3.09
C ASN A 84 12.78 6.54 3.93
N LYS A 85 11.86 6.25 4.83
CA LYS A 85 11.88 5.03 5.64
C LYS A 85 11.77 3.78 4.77
N LEU A 86 10.88 3.79 3.79
CA LEU A 86 10.71 2.69 2.84
C LEU A 86 12.02 2.36 2.12
N SER A 87 12.68 3.36 1.57
CA SER A 87 13.98 3.21 0.89
C SER A 87 15.05 2.63 1.82
N THR A 88 15.14 3.16 3.04
CA THR A 88 16.10 2.69 4.05
C THR A 88 15.83 1.23 4.44
N ASP A 89 14.58 0.87 4.67
CA ASP A 89 14.18 -0.48 5.09
C ASP A 89 14.45 -1.52 3.99
N PHE A 90 14.18 -1.18 2.72
CA PHE A 90 14.51 -2.06 1.59
C PHE A 90 16.01 -2.34 1.50
N SER A 91 16.86 -1.36 1.78
CA SER A 91 18.31 -1.52 1.72
C SER A 91 18.87 -2.52 2.75
N LYS A 92 18.09 -2.86 3.78
CA LYS A 92 18.48 -3.80 4.85
C LYS A 92 18.14 -5.25 4.55
N ILE A 93 17.43 -5.54 3.47
CA ILE A 93 17.05 -6.92 3.11
C ILE A 93 18.28 -7.66 2.60
N SER A 94 18.54 -8.85 3.19
CA SER A 94 19.69 -9.66 2.81
C SER A 94 19.45 -10.44 1.53
N SER A 95 20.43 -10.46 0.63
CA SER A 95 20.41 -11.29 -0.57
C SER A 95 20.53 -12.78 -0.29
N LYS A 96 20.82 -13.16 0.96
CA LYS A 96 20.97 -14.55 1.41
C LYS A 96 19.67 -15.16 1.93
N ASP A 97 18.62 -14.37 2.08
CA ASP A 97 17.33 -14.86 2.54
C ASP A 97 16.69 -15.79 1.50
N SER A 98 15.88 -16.74 1.97
CA SER A 98 15.03 -17.54 1.07
C SER A 98 14.05 -16.67 0.31
N ASN A 99 13.45 -17.19 -0.77
CA ASN A 99 12.43 -16.49 -1.52
C ASN A 99 11.24 -16.10 -0.63
N ASP A 100 10.77 -17.01 0.22
CA ASP A 100 9.67 -16.75 1.15
C ASP A 100 10.01 -15.63 2.11
N LEU A 101 11.17 -15.66 2.73
CA LEU A 101 11.60 -14.65 3.68
C LEU A 101 11.83 -13.30 3.02
N THR A 102 12.43 -13.26 1.83
CA THR A 102 12.60 -12.04 1.04
C THR A 102 11.25 -11.41 0.73
N TYR A 103 10.29 -12.19 0.23
CA TYR A 103 8.94 -11.70 -0.03
C TYR A 103 8.30 -11.11 1.23
N ILE A 104 8.33 -11.85 2.35
CA ILE A 104 7.71 -11.40 3.60
C ILE A 104 8.32 -10.08 4.05
N LYS A 105 9.63 -9.95 4.03
CA LYS A 105 10.31 -8.69 4.42
C LYS A 105 9.95 -7.55 3.49
N GLU A 106 9.96 -7.75 2.18
CA GLU A 106 9.59 -6.72 1.20
C GLU A 106 8.14 -6.28 1.35
N VAL A 107 7.22 -7.23 1.44
CA VAL A 107 5.81 -6.89 1.52
C VAL A 107 5.44 -6.27 2.87
N LEU A 108 6.10 -6.63 3.96
CA LEU A 108 5.92 -5.95 5.25
C LEU A 108 6.31 -4.47 5.17
N ILE A 109 7.38 -4.15 4.46
CA ILE A 109 7.80 -2.76 4.24
C ILE A 109 6.74 -2.01 3.43
N LEU A 110 6.24 -2.60 2.35
CA LEU A 110 5.21 -1.99 1.50
C LEU A 110 3.87 -1.83 2.25
N LEU A 111 3.47 -2.83 3.01
CA LEU A 111 2.25 -2.78 3.82
C LEU A 111 2.34 -1.71 4.92
N GLN A 112 3.49 -1.58 5.56
CA GLN A 112 3.69 -0.55 6.58
C GLN A 112 3.62 0.85 5.96
N ALA A 113 4.24 1.05 4.79
CA ALA A 113 4.14 2.31 4.06
C ALA A 113 2.69 2.63 3.68
N SER A 114 1.95 1.65 3.15
CA SER A 114 0.53 1.80 2.81
C SER A 114 -0.31 2.15 4.04
N HIS A 115 -0.06 1.50 5.17
CA HIS A 115 -0.70 1.80 6.45
C HIS A 115 -0.41 3.25 6.88
N ASP A 116 0.85 3.64 6.86
CA ASP A 116 1.28 4.96 7.35
C ASP A 116 0.72 6.10 6.49
N ILE A 117 0.66 5.94 5.17
CA ILE A 117 0.04 6.96 4.31
C ILE A 117 -1.47 7.03 4.49
N ALA A 118 -2.13 5.90 4.78
CA ALA A 118 -3.57 5.87 5.09
C ALA A 118 -3.90 6.56 6.42
N ASP A 119 -2.91 6.69 7.30
CA ASP A 119 -3.06 7.33 8.62
C ASP A 119 -2.68 8.82 8.61
N ILE A 120 -2.36 9.39 7.45
CA ILE A 120 -2.02 10.82 7.35
C ILE A 120 -3.26 11.68 7.60
N ASP A 121 -3.19 12.58 8.59
CA ASP A 121 -4.30 13.44 9.00
C ASP A 121 -4.75 14.42 7.91
N SER A 122 -3.86 14.78 6.99
CA SER A 122 -4.14 15.70 5.88
C SER A 122 -4.80 15.03 4.67
N ILE A 123 -5.09 13.72 4.73
CA ILE A 123 -5.84 13.05 3.68
C ILE A 123 -7.23 13.69 3.57
N CYS A 124 -7.63 13.90 2.35
CA CYS A 124 -8.90 14.45 1.92
C CYS A 124 -10.07 14.08 2.85
N THR A 125 -10.54 15.06 3.61
CA THR A 125 -11.63 14.89 4.58
C THR A 125 -13.01 15.12 3.98
N ASN A 126 -13.09 15.63 2.75
CA ASN A 126 -14.34 15.99 2.06
C ASN A 126 -14.73 15.01 0.95
N ASN A 127 -14.13 13.82 0.91
CA ASN A 127 -14.46 12.77 -0.05
C ASN A 127 -14.73 11.47 0.71
N ASP A 128 -15.99 11.09 0.78
CA ASP A 128 -16.43 9.92 1.56
C ASP A 128 -15.85 8.62 1.05
N LEU A 129 -15.67 8.47 -0.26
CA LEU A 129 -15.09 7.25 -0.84
C LEU A 129 -13.60 7.12 -0.51
N VAL A 130 -12.83 8.21 -0.63
CA VAL A 130 -11.40 8.22 -0.24
C VAL A 130 -11.25 7.96 1.25
N SER A 131 -12.11 8.55 2.08
CA SER A 131 -12.13 8.30 3.52
C SER A 131 -12.41 6.81 3.84
N LYS A 132 -13.35 6.20 3.12
CA LYS A 132 -13.63 4.76 3.25
C LYS A 132 -12.44 3.91 2.82
N ILE A 133 -11.81 4.25 1.69
CA ILE A 133 -10.61 3.55 1.19
C ILE A 133 -9.49 3.60 2.24
N SER A 134 -9.21 4.77 2.81
CA SER A 134 -8.15 4.90 3.83
C SER A 134 -8.44 4.11 5.09
N LYS A 135 -9.67 4.10 5.57
CA LYS A 135 -10.09 3.30 6.74
C LYS A 135 -9.97 1.80 6.48
N ASN A 136 -10.39 1.35 5.31
CA ASN A 136 -10.26 -0.05 4.90
C ASN A 136 -8.77 -0.44 4.79
N SER A 137 -7.93 0.45 4.25
CA SER A 137 -6.49 0.23 4.15
C SER A 137 -5.85 0.07 5.53
N LEU A 138 -6.22 0.92 6.51
CA LEU A 138 -5.73 0.78 7.89
C LEU A 138 -6.06 -0.58 8.49
N THR A 139 -7.29 -1.04 8.34
CA THR A 139 -7.74 -2.33 8.86
C THR A 139 -7.05 -3.50 8.14
N ASN A 140 -7.03 -3.48 6.81
CA ASN A 140 -6.49 -4.58 6.01
C ASN A 140 -4.97 -4.70 6.19
N THR A 141 -4.24 -3.60 6.13
CA THR A 141 -2.78 -3.61 6.30
C THR A 141 -2.38 -4.10 7.69
N SER A 142 -3.08 -3.67 8.74
CA SER A 142 -2.84 -4.17 10.11
C SER A 142 -3.01 -5.68 10.20
N GLY A 143 -4.05 -6.23 9.59
CA GLY A 143 -4.30 -7.67 9.56
C GLY A 143 -3.21 -8.45 8.82
N TYR A 144 -2.82 -8.00 7.64
CA TYR A 144 -1.77 -8.65 6.85
C TYR A 144 -0.39 -8.54 7.51
N ILE A 145 -0.06 -7.39 8.07
CA ILE A 145 1.18 -7.19 8.82
C ILE A 145 1.26 -8.18 9.98
N SER A 146 0.19 -8.34 10.75
CA SER A 146 0.13 -9.29 11.86
C SER A 146 0.35 -10.74 11.40
N ARG A 147 -0.37 -11.17 10.37
CA ARG A 147 -0.26 -12.55 9.83
C ARG A 147 1.14 -12.84 9.27
N LEU A 148 1.70 -11.91 8.50
CA LEU A 148 3.03 -12.06 7.89
C LEU A 148 4.15 -12.00 8.93
N THR A 149 4.01 -11.16 9.96
CA THR A 149 4.98 -11.10 11.06
C THR A 149 5.01 -12.41 11.84
N THR A 150 3.84 -12.97 12.15
CA THR A 150 3.73 -14.28 12.81
C THR A 150 4.39 -15.37 11.96
N LEU A 151 4.12 -15.40 10.66
CA LEU A 151 4.73 -16.37 9.75
C LEU A 151 6.25 -16.19 9.65
N LYS A 152 6.73 -14.96 9.53
CA LYS A 152 8.15 -14.63 9.48
C LYS A 152 8.90 -15.19 10.69
N ASN A 153 8.31 -15.05 11.88
CA ASN A 153 8.92 -15.53 13.12
C ASN A 153 8.97 -17.08 13.20
N SER A 154 8.16 -17.78 12.42
CA SER A 154 8.15 -19.24 12.35
C SER A 154 9.09 -19.82 11.29
N ILE A 155 9.56 -19.01 10.35
CA ILE A 155 10.51 -19.40 9.30
C ILE A 155 11.93 -19.25 9.84
N LYS A 156 12.69 -20.33 9.74
CA LYS A 156 14.11 -20.34 10.18
C LYS A 156 15.06 -20.21 8.99
#